data_90e208d40cf3c3bdc76778cb07b3690e
#
_entry.id   90e208d40cf3c3bdc76778cb07b3690e
#
_cell.length_a   1.000
_cell.length_b   1.000
_cell.length_c   1.000
_cell.angle_alpha   90.00
_cell.angle_beta   90.00
_cell.angle_gamma   90.00
#
_symmetry.space_group_name_H-M   'P 1'
#
loop_
_entity.id
_entity.type
_entity.pdbx_description
1 polymer ?
#
loop_
_entity_poly.entity_id
_entity_poly.type
_entity_poly.pdbx_seq_one_letter_code
_entity_poly.pdbx_strand_id
1 'polypeptide(L)'
;MAKFNKKKLPSRHTSLGADRAPHRSFYYAMGETEKDVAKPFDGVVSTWNEAAPCNIALMRQAQSVKKGVRANGGTPREFCTITVTDGIAMGHEGMKSSLISREVIADSAELTVRGYDALVGIAGCDKSLPGLMMSMVRLNVPSVFISVSYTHLTLPTILLV
;
A
#
# COMPACT_ATOMS: atom_id res chain seq x y z
N MET A 1 -12.78 -17.76 -10.80
CA MET A 1 -11.48 -17.37 -10.24
C MET A 1 -10.41 -17.46 -11.32
N ALA A 2 -9.63 -16.41 -11.51
CA ALA A 2 -8.51 -16.46 -12.45
C ALA A 2 -7.49 -17.52 -11.99
N LYS A 3 -7.03 -18.37 -12.92
CA LYS A 3 -5.98 -19.35 -12.64
C LYS A 3 -4.63 -18.64 -12.74
N PHE A 4 -4.00 -18.36 -11.61
CA PHE A 4 -2.65 -17.81 -11.57
C PHE A 4 -1.60 -18.91 -11.69
N ASN A 5 -0.53 -18.63 -12.41
CA ASN A 5 0.63 -19.51 -12.45
C ASN A 5 1.74 -18.94 -11.55
N LYS A 6 1.80 -19.39 -10.30
CA LYS A 6 2.78 -18.93 -9.30
C LYS A 6 4.23 -18.98 -9.79
N LYS A 7 4.58 -19.94 -10.65
CA LYS A 7 5.93 -20.07 -11.21
C LYS A 7 6.36 -18.89 -12.08
N LYS A 8 5.40 -18.10 -12.58
CA LYS A 8 5.65 -16.91 -13.41
C LYS A 8 5.64 -15.61 -12.59
N LEU A 9 5.28 -15.66 -11.31
CA LEU A 9 5.14 -14.49 -10.46
C LEU A 9 6.44 -14.17 -9.70
N PRO A 10 6.76 -12.91 -9.41
CA PRO A 10 7.90 -12.50 -8.60
C PRO A 10 7.98 -13.21 -7.26
N SER A 11 6.86 -13.38 -6.57
CA SER A 11 6.78 -14.02 -5.25
C SER A 11 7.16 -15.50 -5.23
N ARG A 12 7.36 -16.14 -6.40
CA ARG A 12 7.91 -17.51 -6.46
C ARG A 12 9.24 -17.65 -5.72
N HIS A 13 10.05 -16.58 -5.72
CA HIS A 13 11.39 -16.58 -5.13
C HIS A 13 11.39 -16.74 -3.61
N THR A 14 10.26 -16.52 -2.95
CA THR A 14 10.09 -16.70 -1.51
C THR A 14 9.11 -17.83 -1.14
N SER A 15 8.38 -18.36 -2.11
CA SER A 15 7.28 -19.30 -1.83
C SER A 15 7.47 -20.69 -2.43
N LEU A 16 8.24 -20.85 -3.51
CA LEU A 16 8.37 -22.13 -4.21
C LEU A 16 9.75 -22.78 -4.01
N GLY A 17 9.77 -24.12 -3.94
CA GLY A 17 10.98 -24.92 -3.81
C GLY A 17 11.28 -25.34 -2.37
N ALA A 18 12.03 -26.42 -2.21
CA ALA A 18 12.41 -26.95 -0.90
C ALA A 18 13.37 -26.00 -0.15
N ASP A 19 14.27 -25.35 -0.88
CA ASP A 19 15.22 -24.35 -0.39
C ASP A 19 14.54 -23.08 0.16
N ARG A 20 13.24 -22.89 -0.12
CA ARG A 20 12.42 -21.77 0.38
C ARG A 20 11.58 -22.16 1.61
N ALA A 21 11.79 -23.30 2.20
CA ALA A 21 11.13 -23.69 3.44
C ALA A 21 11.31 -22.66 4.58
N PRO A 22 12.49 -22.08 4.82
CA PRO A 22 12.66 -21.02 5.81
C PRO A 22 11.82 -19.80 5.55
N HIS A 23 11.69 -19.37 4.28
CA HIS A 23 10.84 -18.23 3.92
C HIS A 23 9.36 -18.52 4.22
N ARG A 24 8.89 -19.73 3.90
CA ARG A 24 7.51 -20.13 4.18
C ARG A 24 7.21 -20.20 5.67
N SER A 25 8.19 -20.56 6.51
CA SER A 25 7.98 -20.57 7.96
C SER A 25 7.64 -19.17 8.51
N PHE A 26 8.22 -18.11 7.95
CA PHE A 26 7.84 -16.74 8.30
C PHE A 26 6.40 -16.42 7.89
N TYR A 27 5.96 -16.84 6.71
CA TYR A 27 4.57 -16.65 6.30
C TYR A 27 3.61 -17.40 7.21
N TYR A 28 3.93 -18.62 7.59
CA TYR A 28 3.11 -19.40 8.54
C TYR A 28 3.08 -18.75 9.93
N ALA A 29 4.21 -18.22 10.39
CA ALA A 29 4.28 -17.48 11.65
C ALA A 29 3.41 -16.20 11.64
N MET A 30 3.17 -15.59 10.46
CA MET A 30 2.25 -14.48 10.28
C MET A 30 0.78 -14.92 10.11
N GLY A 31 0.47 -16.21 10.27
CA GLY A 31 -0.87 -16.75 10.16
C GLY A 31 -1.33 -17.13 8.75
N GLU A 32 -0.42 -17.13 7.75
CA GLU A 32 -0.78 -17.60 6.42
C GLU A 32 -0.81 -19.13 6.34
N THR A 33 -1.71 -19.64 5.55
CA THR A 33 -1.80 -21.07 5.23
C THR A 33 -1.00 -21.41 3.97
N GLU A 34 -0.76 -22.69 3.75
CA GLU A 34 -0.13 -23.18 2.51
C GLU A 34 -0.94 -22.71 1.27
N LYS A 35 -2.28 -22.69 1.38
CA LYS A 35 -3.15 -22.18 0.31
C LYS A 35 -2.94 -20.70 0.04
N ASP A 36 -2.65 -19.90 1.05
CA ASP A 36 -2.41 -18.47 0.91
C ASP A 36 -1.04 -18.20 0.30
N VAL A 37 -0.03 -18.94 0.71
CA VAL A 37 1.33 -18.86 0.15
C VAL A 37 1.37 -19.25 -1.33
N ALA A 38 0.45 -20.13 -1.77
CA ALA A 38 0.33 -20.52 -3.17
C ALA A 38 -0.32 -19.46 -4.09
N LYS A 39 -1.00 -18.46 -3.51
CA LYS A 39 -1.65 -17.38 -4.25
C LYS A 39 -0.68 -16.25 -4.61
N PRO A 40 -1.04 -15.33 -5.54
CA PRO A 40 -0.31 -14.08 -5.74
C PRO A 40 -0.23 -13.27 -4.43
N PHE A 41 0.89 -12.60 -4.20
CA PHE A 41 1.07 -11.68 -3.09
C PHE A 41 0.84 -10.25 -3.57
N ASP A 42 -0.18 -9.61 -3.02
CA ASP A 42 -0.59 -8.26 -3.38
C ASP A 42 -0.24 -7.30 -2.24
N GLY A 43 0.67 -6.36 -2.48
CA GLY A 43 0.97 -5.29 -1.54
C GLY A 43 -0.24 -4.34 -1.44
N VAL A 44 -0.62 -4.00 -0.22
CA VAL A 44 -1.62 -2.96 0.05
C VAL A 44 -0.92 -1.88 0.86
N VAL A 45 -0.54 -0.80 0.20
CA VAL A 45 0.16 0.31 0.84
C VAL A 45 -0.80 1.47 1.09
N SER A 46 -0.77 2.01 2.30
CA SER A 46 -1.47 3.24 2.61
C SER A 46 -0.53 4.25 3.28
N THR A 47 -0.94 5.51 3.27
CA THR A 47 -0.32 6.57 4.04
C THR A 47 -1.16 6.93 5.27
N TRP A 48 -1.81 5.93 5.87
CA TRP A 48 -2.62 6.12 7.06
C TRP A 48 -1.83 6.81 8.18
N ASN A 49 -2.46 7.82 8.77
CA ASN A 49 -1.88 8.58 9.84
C ASN A 49 -2.99 9.32 10.59
N GLU A 50 -3.02 9.23 11.91
CA GLU A 50 -4.00 9.94 12.74
C GLU A 50 -3.77 11.46 12.79
N ALA A 51 -2.51 11.89 12.59
CA ALA A 51 -2.15 13.30 12.55
C ALA A 51 -2.41 13.99 11.20
N ALA A 52 -2.98 13.27 10.24
CA ALA A 52 -3.25 13.76 8.89
C ALA A 52 -4.73 13.58 8.54
N PRO A 53 -5.55 14.65 8.50
CA PRO A 53 -7.00 14.56 8.33
C PRO A 53 -7.41 13.75 7.08
N CYS A 54 -6.71 13.94 5.96
CA CYS A 54 -6.98 13.23 4.71
C CYS A 54 -6.67 11.73 4.79
N ASN A 55 -5.96 11.28 5.82
CA ASN A 55 -5.41 9.93 5.91
C ASN A 55 -6.08 9.06 7.00
N ILE A 56 -6.87 9.65 7.88
CA ILE A 56 -7.54 8.94 8.99
C ILE A 56 -8.39 7.77 8.49
N ALA A 57 -9.09 7.94 7.36
CA ALA A 57 -9.99 6.92 6.83
C ALA A 57 -9.27 5.78 6.09
N LEU A 58 -7.97 5.94 5.76
CA LEU A 58 -7.25 5.01 4.88
C LEU A 58 -7.16 3.59 5.47
N MET A 59 -7.07 3.46 6.79
CA MET A 59 -7.04 2.14 7.44
C MET A 59 -8.30 1.32 7.13
N ARG A 60 -9.50 1.93 7.21
CA ARG A 60 -10.77 1.24 6.89
C ARG A 60 -10.84 0.87 5.41
N GLN A 61 -10.33 1.73 4.54
CA GLN A 61 -10.28 1.47 3.11
C GLN A 61 -9.32 0.33 2.79
N ALA A 62 -8.16 0.27 3.44
CA ALA A 62 -7.21 -0.83 3.31
C ALA A 62 -7.85 -2.17 3.68
N GLN A 63 -8.69 -2.22 4.74
CA GLN A 63 -9.43 -3.44 5.07
C GLN A 63 -10.41 -3.87 3.97
N SER A 64 -11.07 -2.91 3.32
CA SER A 64 -11.97 -3.19 2.19
C SER A 64 -11.20 -3.70 0.96
N VAL A 65 -10.05 -3.09 0.66
CA VAL A 65 -9.13 -3.54 -0.39
C VAL A 65 -8.68 -4.97 -0.14
N LYS A 66 -8.24 -5.28 1.09
CA LYS A 66 -7.80 -6.64 1.46
C LYS A 66 -8.91 -7.69 1.28
N LYS A 67 -10.16 -7.33 1.59
CA LYS A 67 -11.31 -8.19 1.32
C LYS A 67 -11.48 -8.45 -0.17
N GLY A 68 -11.36 -7.40 -0.99
CA GLY A 68 -11.43 -7.50 -2.45
C GLY A 68 -10.32 -8.37 -3.04
N VAL A 69 -9.09 -8.20 -2.59
CA VAL A 69 -7.94 -9.04 -3.00
C VAL A 69 -8.18 -10.51 -2.68
N ARG A 70 -8.60 -10.83 -1.44
CA ARG A 70 -8.90 -12.21 -1.04
C ARG A 70 -10.03 -12.82 -1.86
N ALA A 71 -11.10 -12.07 -2.12
CA ALA A 71 -12.24 -12.52 -2.92
C ALA A 71 -11.84 -12.89 -4.35
N ASN A 72 -10.81 -12.23 -4.90
CA ASN A 72 -10.28 -12.49 -6.24
C ASN A 72 -9.09 -13.47 -6.25
N GLY A 73 -8.76 -14.10 -5.13
CA GLY A 73 -7.78 -15.18 -5.06
C GLY A 73 -6.34 -14.73 -4.84
N GLY A 74 -6.12 -13.48 -4.40
CA GLY A 74 -4.82 -12.96 -3.95
C GLY A 74 -4.61 -13.10 -2.44
N THR A 75 -3.39 -12.92 -1.98
CA THR A 75 -3.00 -12.83 -0.57
C THR A 75 -2.50 -11.42 -0.29
N PRO A 76 -3.33 -10.56 0.33
CA PRO A 76 -2.96 -9.16 0.57
C PRO A 76 -1.97 -9.03 1.73
N ARG A 77 -0.99 -8.14 1.55
CA ARG A 77 -0.04 -7.73 2.58
C ARG A 77 -0.10 -6.23 2.76
N GLU A 78 -0.64 -5.81 3.89
CA GLU A 78 -0.79 -4.40 4.24
C GLU A 78 0.45 -3.87 4.94
N PHE A 79 0.84 -2.67 4.55
CA PHE A 79 1.85 -1.86 5.24
C PHE A 79 1.56 -0.38 5.03
N CYS A 80 2.17 0.46 5.88
CA CYS A 80 2.02 1.90 5.81
C CYS A 80 3.36 2.56 5.49
N THR A 81 3.28 3.68 4.76
CA THR A 81 4.39 4.63 4.63
C THR A 81 4.03 5.95 5.31
N ILE A 82 4.99 6.85 5.39
CA ILE A 82 4.80 8.15 6.02
C ILE A 82 3.84 9.04 5.24
N THR A 83 3.37 10.10 5.89
CA THR A 83 2.73 11.24 5.23
C THR A 83 3.13 12.54 5.91
N VAL A 84 3.19 13.63 5.15
CA VAL A 84 3.24 15.00 5.64
C VAL A 84 1.98 15.70 5.17
N THR A 85 1.28 16.36 6.08
CA THR A 85 0.09 17.14 5.74
C THR A 85 0.50 18.58 5.50
N ASP A 86 0.54 19.01 4.25
CA ASP A 86 0.98 20.35 3.85
C ASP A 86 0.15 21.44 4.56
N GLY A 87 -1.17 21.23 4.70
CA GLY A 87 -2.03 22.18 5.40
C GLY A 87 -1.69 22.42 6.86
N ILE A 88 -1.21 21.39 7.56
CA ILE A 88 -0.73 21.53 8.95
C ILE A 88 0.70 22.08 8.99
N ALA A 89 1.52 21.73 8.01
CA ALA A 89 2.91 22.18 7.93
C ALA A 89 3.06 23.61 7.42
N MET A 90 1.99 24.21 6.91
CA MET A 90 1.99 25.55 6.31
C MET A 90 2.44 26.62 7.29
N GLY A 91 3.36 27.50 6.86
CA GLY A 91 3.82 28.66 7.62
C GLY A 91 4.89 28.36 8.69
N HIS A 92 5.38 27.12 8.79
CA HIS A 92 6.47 26.78 9.73
C HIS A 92 7.49 25.78 9.14
N GLU A 93 8.52 25.43 9.93
CA GLU A 93 9.63 24.57 9.49
C GLU A 93 9.20 23.21 8.93
N GLY A 94 8.07 22.66 9.35
CA GLY A 94 7.54 21.39 8.86
C GLY A 94 7.30 21.35 7.35
N MET A 95 7.04 22.52 6.73
CA MET A 95 6.83 22.60 5.28
C MET A 95 8.08 22.23 4.47
N LYS A 96 9.28 22.38 5.03
CA LYS A 96 10.53 21.95 4.38
C LYS A 96 10.58 20.45 4.12
N SER A 97 9.87 19.66 4.92
CA SER A 97 9.78 18.21 4.77
C SER A 97 8.73 17.76 3.73
N SER A 98 7.84 18.66 3.32
CA SER A 98 6.71 18.31 2.44
C SER A 98 7.18 17.69 1.13
N LEU A 99 7.98 18.38 0.33
CA LEU A 99 8.42 17.87 -0.97
C LEU A 99 9.31 16.65 -0.84
N ILE A 100 10.18 16.60 0.16
CA ILE A 100 11.07 15.48 0.43
C ILE A 100 10.27 14.22 0.77
N SER A 101 9.17 14.34 1.48
CA SER A 101 8.32 13.21 1.87
C SER A 101 7.83 12.41 0.66
N ARG A 102 7.64 13.03 -0.50
CA ARG A 102 7.25 12.34 -1.74
C ARG A 102 8.24 11.25 -2.12
N GLU A 103 9.54 11.56 -2.10
CA GLU A 103 10.60 10.59 -2.42
C GLU A 103 10.68 9.50 -1.36
N VAL A 104 10.61 9.86 -0.09
CA VAL A 104 10.62 8.88 1.02
C VAL A 104 9.44 7.91 0.92
N ILE A 105 8.25 8.40 0.56
CA ILE A 105 7.06 7.57 0.34
C ILE A 105 7.30 6.60 -0.82
N ALA A 106 7.83 7.10 -1.94
CA ALA A 106 8.12 6.29 -3.11
C ALA A 106 9.14 5.20 -2.78
N ASP A 107 10.25 5.57 -2.14
CA ASP A 107 11.34 4.67 -1.78
C ASP A 107 10.86 3.61 -0.78
N SER A 108 10.14 4.00 0.27
CA SER A 108 9.65 3.06 1.29
C SER A 108 8.70 2.02 0.68
N ALA A 109 7.80 2.44 -0.20
CA ALA A 109 6.88 1.53 -0.88
C ALA A 109 7.62 0.60 -1.85
N GLU A 110 8.56 1.13 -2.63
CA GLU A 110 9.37 0.35 -3.56
C GLU A 110 10.18 -0.73 -2.83
N LEU A 111 10.87 -0.36 -1.76
CA LEU A 111 11.71 -1.31 -1.00
C LEU A 111 10.87 -2.40 -0.34
N THR A 112 9.69 -2.05 0.18
CA THR A 112 8.83 -3.01 0.88
C THR A 112 8.20 -4.02 -0.09
N VAL A 113 7.80 -3.59 -1.29
CA VAL A 113 7.03 -4.41 -2.25
C VAL A 113 7.91 -5.23 -3.18
N ARG A 114 9.23 -5.06 -3.13
CA ARG A 114 10.12 -5.88 -3.97
C ARG A 114 9.86 -7.38 -3.79
N GLY A 115 9.49 -8.03 -4.90
CA GLY A 115 9.16 -9.45 -4.92
C GLY A 115 7.68 -9.75 -4.69
N TYR A 116 6.81 -8.76 -4.55
CA TYR A 116 5.36 -8.93 -4.63
C TYR A 116 4.89 -8.96 -6.08
N ASP A 117 3.68 -9.43 -6.29
CA ASP A 117 3.14 -9.70 -7.63
C ASP A 117 2.27 -8.57 -8.15
N ALA A 118 1.70 -7.78 -7.25
CA ALA A 118 0.88 -6.61 -7.56
C ALA A 118 0.89 -5.61 -6.39
N LEU A 119 0.42 -4.39 -6.64
CA LEU A 119 0.35 -3.32 -5.65
C LEU A 119 -0.99 -2.59 -5.72
N VAL A 120 -1.60 -2.37 -4.56
CA VAL A 120 -2.71 -1.43 -4.39
C VAL A 120 -2.25 -0.30 -3.49
N GLY A 121 -2.22 0.91 -4.00
CA GLY A 121 -1.85 2.12 -3.26
C GLY A 121 -3.06 2.95 -2.89
N ILE A 122 -3.14 3.37 -1.62
CA ILE A 122 -4.22 4.16 -1.07
C ILE A 122 -3.62 5.42 -0.44
N ALA A 123 -3.88 6.59 -1.02
CA ALA A 123 -3.27 7.83 -0.57
C ALA A 123 -4.28 8.96 -0.44
N GLY A 124 -4.03 9.89 0.47
CA GLY A 124 -4.96 10.94 0.83
C GLY A 124 -4.38 12.36 0.89
N CYS A 125 -3.09 12.56 0.70
CA CYS A 125 -2.42 13.87 0.83
C CYS A 125 -1.57 14.23 -0.38
N ASP A 126 -1.24 15.53 -0.51
CA ASP A 126 -0.58 16.13 -1.68
C ASP A 126 0.70 15.43 -2.13
N LYS A 127 1.51 14.96 -1.20
CA LYS A 127 2.78 14.30 -1.53
C LYS A 127 2.67 12.78 -1.51
N SER A 128 1.70 12.23 -0.79
CA SER A 128 1.47 10.79 -0.76
C SER A 128 0.88 10.26 -2.07
N LEU A 129 0.06 11.07 -2.74
CA LEU A 129 -0.47 10.72 -4.06
C LEU A 129 0.65 10.49 -5.08
N PRO A 130 1.47 11.49 -5.41
CA PRO A 130 2.55 11.30 -6.38
C PRO A 130 3.63 10.31 -5.87
N GLY A 131 3.91 10.27 -4.58
CA GLY A 131 4.88 9.33 -4.01
C GLY A 131 4.52 7.88 -4.29
N LEU A 132 3.29 7.47 -4.02
CA LEU A 132 2.84 6.11 -4.32
C LEU A 132 2.76 5.83 -5.84
N MET A 133 2.35 6.81 -6.64
CA MET A 133 2.37 6.64 -8.11
C MET A 133 3.80 6.43 -8.62
N MET A 134 4.79 7.16 -8.10
CA MET A 134 6.20 6.97 -8.43
C MET A 134 6.68 5.56 -8.11
N SER A 135 6.34 5.03 -6.93
CA SER A 135 6.70 3.66 -6.56
C SER A 135 6.09 2.62 -7.51
N MET A 136 4.84 2.81 -7.92
CA MET A 136 4.17 1.91 -8.88
C MET A 136 4.89 1.87 -10.22
N VAL A 137 5.28 3.02 -10.74
CA VAL A 137 6.03 3.11 -12.00
C VAL A 137 7.42 2.47 -11.87
N ARG A 138 8.13 2.73 -10.77
CA ARG A 138 9.46 2.15 -10.52
C ARG A 138 9.44 0.64 -10.34
N LEU A 139 8.42 0.12 -9.66
CA LEU A 139 8.24 -1.33 -9.43
C LEU A 139 7.85 -2.08 -10.71
N ASN A 140 7.14 -1.40 -11.62
CA ASN A 140 6.62 -1.99 -12.85
C ASN A 140 5.87 -3.32 -12.64
N VAL A 141 5.02 -3.36 -11.62
CA VAL A 141 4.09 -4.47 -11.35
C VAL A 141 2.65 -4.02 -11.61
N PRO A 142 1.72 -4.92 -11.89
CA PRO A 142 0.30 -4.58 -11.96
C PRO A 142 -0.12 -3.79 -10.73
N SER A 143 -0.68 -2.61 -10.92
CA SER A 143 -0.98 -1.71 -9.81
C SER A 143 -2.34 -1.05 -9.96
N VAL A 144 -3.01 -0.84 -8.83
CA VAL A 144 -4.26 -0.06 -8.73
C VAL A 144 -4.03 1.07 -7.72
N PHE A 145 -4.42 2.27 -8.09
CA PHE A 145 -4.29 3.45 -7.25
C PHE A 145 -5.66 3.96 -6.82
N ILE A 146 -5.82 4.19 -5.51
CA ILE A 146 -7.02 4.76 -4.90
C ILE A 146 -6.65 6.11 -4.31
N SER A 147 -7.18 7.18 -4.91
CA SER A 147 -7.05 8.54 -4.38
C SER A 147 -8.19 8.82 -3.41
N VAL A 148 -7.83 9.19 -2.19
CA VAL A 148 -8.77 9.61 -1.15
C VAL A 148 -8.41 11.04 -0.76
N SER A 149 -8.67 11.97 -1.67
CA SER A 149 -8.42 13.40 -1.44
C SER A 149 -9.61 14.05 -0.72
N TYR A 150 -9.54 15.35 -0.54
CA TYR A 150 -10.50 16.21 0.17
C TYR A 150 -12.01 16.04 -0.17
N THR A 151 -12.34 15.28 -1.19
CA THR A 151 -13.71 15.03 -1.64
C THR A 151 -14.64 14.45 -0.55
N HIS A 152 -14.09 13.81 0.48
CA HIS A 152 -14.88 13.27 1.60
C HIS A 152 -14.89 14.16 2.85
N LEU A 153 -14.01 15.15 2.93
CA LEU A 153 -13.91 16.05 4.07
C LEU A 153 -14.51 17.44 3.79
N THR A 154 -14.62 17.84 2.53
CA THR A 154 -15.18 19.14 2.17
C THR A 154 -16.69 19.20 2.26
N LEU A 155 -17.40 18.11 2.06
CA LEU A 155 -18.86 18.07 2.14
C LEU A 155 -19.40 18.40 3.55
N PRO A 156 -18.87 17.83 4.66
CA PRO A 156 -19.30 18.24 6.00
C PRO A 156 -18.86 19.63 6.41
N THR A 157 -17.71 20.11 5.91
CA THR A 157 -17.18 21.44 6.27
C THR A 157 -17.96 22.58 5.60
N ILE A 158 -18.47 22.36 4.41
CA ILE A 158 -19.32 23.33 3.68
C ILE A 158 -20.68 23.48 4.38
N LEU A 159 -21.15 22.48 5.11
CA LEU A 159 -22.41 22.50 5.86
C LEU A 159 -22.28 23.17 7.24
N LEU A 160 -21.07 23.49 7.68
CA LEU A 160 -20.78 24.13 8.99
C LEU A 160 -20.38 25.59 8.87
N VAL A 161 -20.37 26.17 7.68
CA VAL A 161 -20.17 27.59 7.39
C VAL A 161 -21.46 28.18 6.83
#